data_8ab43d5c035f8a6fde45266923d8c353
#
_entry.id   8ab43d5c035f8a6fde45266923d8c353
#
_cell.length_a   1.000
_cell.length_b   1.000
_cell.length_c   1.000
_cell.angle_alpha   90.00
_cell.angle_beta   90.00
_cell.angle_gamma   90.00
#
_symmetry.space_group_name_H-M   'P 1'
#
loop_
_entity.id
_entity.type
_entity.pdbx_description
1 polymer ?
#
loop_
_entity_poly.entity_id
_entity_poly.type
_entity_poly.pdbx_seq_one_letter_code
_entity_poly.pdbx_strand_id
1 'polypeptide(L)'
;IKTLIACFILACAASSCIQDEALNSEAAIDACTGDDVQQATIDSENFTIQLYVSKAAELANVNINFQLPAGATIAPTTPQSGDNAASALYNFKNENPRKFKVTSEDKAFESTYEITLWQTEMPDTYHFEKLSSENPFHVFYEQDNNEGTDGKYVSRRMEWASGNPGYNLTAMAKNPNEYPTVQVSGGYTSSSGGKCVKLETKSTGSFGAMVGMHLAAGNLFIGSFDKNNALNDVMGSTHFGFPFFYYPKKLEGWYKY
;
A
#
# COMPACT_ATOMS: atom_id res chain seq x y z
N ILE A 1 32.51 -28.32 55.10
CA ILE A 1 33.19 -27.18 54.44
C ILE A 1 33.18 -27.36 52.93
N LYS A 2 33.54 -28.51 52.34
CA LYS A 2 33.54 -28.74 50.89
C LYS A 2 32.15 -28.64 50.26
N THR A 3 31.10 -29.09 50.93
CA THR A 3 29.70 -28.99 50.48
C THR A 3 29.17 -27.56 50.52
N LEU A 4 29.59 -26.79 51.54
CA LEU A 4 29.19 -25.35 51.65
C LEU A 4 29.84 -24.50 50.57
N ILE A 5 31.08 -24.80 50.21
CA ILE A 5 31.77 -24.10 49.09
C ILE A 5 31.14 -24.45 47.74
N ALA A 6 30.74 -25.70 47.52
CA ALA A 6 30.06 -26.12 46.31
C ALA A 6 28.68 -25.45 46.15
N CYS A 7 27.91 -25.29 47.23
CA CYS A 7 26.63 -24.56 47.21
C CYS A 7 26.81 -23.05 46.94
N PHE A 8 27.90 -22.45 47.43
CA PHE A 8 28.17 -21.04 47.20
C PHE A 8 28.59 -20.77 45.75
N ILE A 9 29.37 -21.67 45.16
CA ILE A 9 29.75 -21.60 43.74
C ILE A 9 28.52 -21.81 42.83
N LEU A 10 27.61 -22.71 43.19
CA LEU A 10 26.38 -22.95 42.45
C LEU A 10 25.41 -21.74 42.54
N ALA A 11 25.33 -21.08 43.70
CA ALA A 11 24.52 -19.88 43.89
C ALA A 11 25.06 -18.66 43.10
N CYS A 12 26.40 -18.55 42.98
CA CYS A 12 27.02 -17.50 42.15
C CYS A 12 26.86 -17.76 40.63
N ALA A 13 26.74 -19.02 40.20
CA ALA A 13 26.49 -19.36 38.80
C ALA A 13 25.02 -19.15 38.39
N ALA A 14 24.10 -19.09 39.38
CA ALA A 14 22.68 -18.79 39.12
C ALA A 14 22.36 -17.29 39.05
N SER A 15 23.30 -16.41 39.40
CA SER A 15 23.21 -14.99 39.03
C SER A 15 23.64 -14.79 37.57
N SER A 16 22.96 -15.48 36.66
CA SER A 16 22.97 -15.12 35.24
C SER A 16 22.55 -13.65 35.18
N CYS A 17 23.47 -12.79 34.79
CA CYS A 17 23.12 -11.43 34.43
C CYS A 17 21.97 -11.54 33.41
N ILE A 18 20.76 -11.23 33.84
CA ILE A 18 19.71 -10.80 32.89
C ILE A 18 20.26 -9.51 32.35
N GLN A 19 20.96 -9.63 31.23
CA GLN A 19 21.34 -8.46 30.45
C GLN A 19 20.03 -7.86 29.94
N ASP A 20 19.77 -6.61 30.23
CA ASP A 20 18.62 -5.92 29.66
C ASP A 20 18.66 -6.12 28.14
N GLU A 21 17.52 -6.41 27.56
CA GLU A 21 17.40 -6.56 26.11
C GLU A 21 17.90 -5.28 25.44
N ALA A 22 18.68 -5.42 24.39
CA ALA A 22 19.15 -4.26 23.66
C ALA A 22 17.95 -3.47 23.12
N LEU A 23 18.01 -2.16 23.23
CA LEU A 23 16.95 -1.29 22.70
C LEU A 23 16.78 -1.51 21.19
N ASN A 24 15.55 -1.44 20.74
CA ASN A 24 15.21 -1.64 19.33
C ASN A 24 15.71 -0.47 18.47
N SER A 25 16.44 -0.79 17.40
CA SER A 25 17.00 0.18 16.45
C SER A 25 16.10 0.44 15.25
N GLU A 26 14.92 -0.18 15.18
CA GLU A 26 14.04 -0.07 14.02
C GLU A 26 13.18 1.20 14.09
N ALA A 27 13.23 2.01 13.01
CA ALA A 27 12.44 3.23 12.84
C ALA A 27 11.48 3.07 11.66
N ALA A 28 10.45 2.23 11.82
CA ALA A 28 9.50 1.87 10.77
C ALA A 28 8.04 2.16 11.18
N ILE A 29 7.15 2.18 10.21
CA ILE A 29 5.70 2.12 10.40
C ILE A 29 5.25 0.77 9.85
N ASP A 30 4.78 -0.12 10.75
CA ASP A 30 4.34 -1.47 10.39
C ASP A 30 2.92 -1.50 9.85
N ALA A 31 2.04 -0.66 10.44
CA ALA A 31 0.67 -0.52 9.99
C ALA A 31 0.08 0.84 10.37
N CYS A 32 -0.96 1.24 9.62
CA CYS A 32 -1.82 2.37 9.93
C CYS A 32 -3.25 1.87 10.03
N THR A 33 -3.88 2.05 11.19
CA THR A 33 -5.27 1.68 11.45
C THR A 33 -6.01 2.86 12.08
N GLY A 34 -7.30 2.75 12.33
CA GLY A 34 -8.10 3.80 12.96
C GLY A 34 -9.53 3.77 12.46
N ASP A 35 -10.42 4.46 13.15
CA ASP A 35 -11.86 4.46 12.84
C ASP A 35 -12.15 5.01 11.45
N ASP A 36 -11.34 5.99 11.00
CA ASP A 36 -11.47 6.60 9.68
C ASP A 36 -10.67 5.86 8.60
N VAL A 37 -9.67 5.05 8.99
CA VAL A 37 -8.76 4.38 8.06
C VAL A 37 -9.41 3.15 7.46
N GLN A 38 -9.54 3.14 6.17
CA GLN A 38 -10.12 2.04 5.40
C GLN A 38 -9.05 1.11 4.85
N GLN A 39 -7.96 1.69 4.40
CA GLN A 39 -6.79 0.99 3.88
C GLN A 39 -5.57 1.87 4.00
N ALA A 40 -4.43 1.24 4.26
CA ALA A 40 -3.12 1.85 4.15
C ALA A 40 -2.23 1.00 3.25
N THR A 41 -1.53 1.63 2.32
CA THR A 41 -0.47 1.00 1.52
C THR A 41 0.85 1.64 1.91
N ILE A 42 1.74 0.86 2.49
CA ILE A 42 3.03 1.30 3.01
C ILE A 42 4.13 0.86 2.03
N ASP A 43 4.91 1.81 1.56
CA ASP A 43 6.14 1.59 0.80
C ASP A 43 7.32 1.97 1.69
N SER A 44 7.91 0.95 2.32
CA SER A 44 9.03 1.14 3.27
C SER A 44 10.36 1.47 2.58
N GLU A 45 10.51 1.19 1.28
CA GLU A 45 11.70 1.55 0.52
C GLU A 45 11.74 3.05 0.23
N ASN A 46 10.60 3.63 -0.13
CA ASN A 46 10.47 5.04 -0.49
C ASN A 46 9.94 5.89 0.65
N PHE A 47 9.66 5.29 1.82
CA PHE A 47 9.07 5.95 2.98
C PHE A 47 7.79 6.73 2.63
N THR A 48 6.90 6.10 1.86
CA THR A 48 5.60 6.69 1.50
C THR A 48 4.45 5.83 1.97
N ILE A 49 3.35 6.47 2.35
CA ILE A 49 2.12 5.81 2.75
C ILE A 49 0.95 6.43 1.99
N GLN A 50 0.19 5.59 1.30
CA GLN A 50 -1.11 5.95 0.74
C GLN A 50 -2.20 5.53 1.73
N LEU A 51 -2.84 6.50 2.35
CA LEU A 51 -3.85 6.28 3.37
C LEU A 51 -5.23 6.61 2.80
N TYR A 52 -6.10 5.63 2.76
CA TYR A 52 -7.46 5.79 2.26
C TYR A 52 -8.43 5.90 3.43
N VAL A 53 -9.21 6.97 3.43
CA VAL A 53 -10.23 7.24 4.46
C VAL A 53 -11.61 7.38 3.82
N SER A 54 -12.65 7.19 4.63
CA SER A 54 -14.04 7.40 4.21
C SER A 54 -14.25 8.79 3.64
N LYS A 55 -15.13 8.89 2.64
CA LYS A 55 -15.62 10.17 2.13
C LYS A 55 -16.25 11.05 3.23
N ALA A 56 -16.79 10.41 4.25
CA ALA A 56 -17.40 11.08 5.39
C ALA A 56 -16.40 11.51 6.47
N ALA A 57 -15.12 11.07 6.39
CA ALA A 57 -14.11 11.41 7.38
C ALA A 57 -13.87 12.92 7.44
N GLU A 58 -13.75 13.45 8.64
CA GLU A 58 -13.45 14.86 8.86
C GLU A 58 -11.94 15.08 8.80
N LEU A 59 -11.43 15.65 7.70
CA LEU A 59 -9.99 15.82 7.45
C LEU A 59 -9.26 16.65 8.52
N ALA A 60 -9.98 17.43 9.32
CA ALA A 60 -9.40 18.16 10.43
C ALA A 60 -9.08 17.29 11.65
N ASN A 61 -9.67 16.08 11.74
CA ASN A 61 -9.60 15.20 12.90
C ASN A 61 -9.56 13.73 12.49
N VAL A 62 -8.66 13.36 11.57
CA VAL A 62 -8.56 11.97 11.10
C VAL A 62 -7.94 11.09 12.18
N ASN A 63 -8.64 10.00 12.54
CA ASN A 63 -8.14 9.04 13.51
C ASN A 63 -7.18 8.05 12.82
N ILE A 64 -5.89 8.11 13.19
CA ILE A 64 -4.84 7.23 12.65
C ILE A 64 -3.99 6.67 13.78
N ASN A 65 -4.08 5.36 13.99
CA ASN A 65 -3.22 4.62 14.92
C ASN A 65 -2.05 4.04 14.12
N PHE A 66 -0.86 4.52 14.40
CA PHE A 66 0.36 3.98 13.84
C PHE A 66 0.85 2.80 14.67
N GLN A 67 1.01 1.65 14.04
CA GLN A 67 1.71 0.52 14.65
C GLN A 67 3.20 0.68 14.36
N LEU A 68 3.99 0.70 15.43
CA LEU A 68 5.43 0.93 15.38
C LEU A 68 6.15 -0.24 16.04
N PRO A 69 7.44 -0.47 15.73
CA PRO A 69 8.32 -1.35 16.51
C PRO A 69 8.35 -0.96 17.99
N ALA A 70 8.64 -1.94 18.85
CA ALA A 70 8.66 -1.72 20.29
C ALA A 70 9.56 -0.53 20.67
N GLY A 71 9.06 0.38 21.50
CA GLY A 71 9.78 1.55 21.98
C GLY A 71 9.97 2.69 20.97
N ALA A 72 9.67 2.48 19.69
CA ALA A 72 9.72 3.55 18.68
C ALA A 72 8.64 4.60 18.90
N THR A 73 8.91 5.82 18.46
CA THR A 73 7.98 6.96 18.59
C THR A 73 7.75 7.62 17.24
N ILE A 74 6.59 8.25 17.07
CA ILE A 74 6.23 8.99 15.85
C ILE A 74 5.70 10.38 16.18
N ALA A 75 6.05 11.34 15.33
CA ALA A 75 5.51 12.69 15.41
C ALA A 75 5.42 13.32 14.01
N PRO A 76 4.42 14.19 13.75
CA PRO A 76 4.43 14.99 12.53
C PRO A 76 5.63 15.95 12.52
N THR A 77 6.26 16.11 11.36
CA THR A 77 7.40 17.05 11.22
C THR A 77 6.94 18.51 11.31
N THR A 78 5.71 18.77 10.90
CA THR A 78 5.02 20.05 11.01
C THR A 78 3.70 19.84 11.75
N PRO A 79 3.65 20.08 13.08
CA PRO A 79 2.39 19.96 13.82
C PRO A 79 1.33 20.93 13.31
N GLN A 80 0.10 20.45 13.18
CA GLN A 80 -1.07 21.25 12.78
C GLN A 80 -1.98 21.49 13.99
N SER A 81 -2.72 22.60 13.98
CA SER A 81 -3.77 22.81 14.97
C SER A 81 -4.82 21.72 14.90
N GLY A 82 -5.10 21.06 16.01
CA GLY A 82 -5.97 19.89 16.08
C GLY A 82 -5.24 18.55 16.16
N ASP A 83 -3.93 18.50 15.88
CA ASP A 83 -3.15 17.28 16.10
C ASP A 83 -3.15 16.90 17.58
N ASN A 84 -3.48 15.65 17.87
CA ASN A 84 -3.47 15.09 19.21
C ASN A 84 -2.99 13.63 19.15
N ALA A 85 -1.70 13.44 19.33
CA ALA A 85 -1.09 12.11 19.27
C ALA A 85 -1.62 11.15 20.36
N ALA A 86 -2.01 11.69 21.54
CA ALA A 86 -2.57 10.86 22.61
C ALA A 86 -3.94 10.26 22.25
N SER A 87 -4.69 10.91 21.36
CA SER A 87 -5.97 10.44 20.84
C SER A 87 -5.87 9.93 19.41
N ALA A 88 -4.65 9.82 18.86
CA ALA A 88 -4.38 9.42 17.48
C ALA A 88 -5.14 10.27 16.44
N LEU A 89 -5.32 11.57 16.70
CA LEU A 89 -6.01 12.51 15.81
C LEU A 89 -5.02 13.41 15.09
N TYR A 90 -5.18 13.51 13.77
CA TYR A 90 -4.30 14.31 12.93
C TYR A 90 -5.09 15.13 11.89
N ASN A 91 -4.67 16.38 11.71
CA ASN A 91 -5.31 17.32 10.80
C ASN A 91 -4.66 17.31 9.42
N PHE A 92 -5.33 16.75 8.42
CA PHE A 92 -4.91 16.73 7.01
C PHE A 92 -5.63 17.79 6.15
N LYS A 93 -6.45 18.65 6.75
CA LYS A 93 -7.25 19.62 5.99
C LYS A 93 -6.41 20.66 5.24
N ASN A 94 -5.33 21.11 5.86
CA ASN A 94 -4.52 22.21 5.33
C ASN A 94 -3.20 21.75 4.70
N GLU A 95 -2.77 20.54 4.97
CA GLU A 95 -1.52 19.94 4.48
C GLU A 95 -1.76 18.48 4.14
N ASN A 96 -1.63 18.15 2.86
CA ASN A 96 -1.72 16.79 2.34
C ASN A 96 -0.95 16.73 1.01
N PRO A 97 0.15 15.96 0.90
CA PRO A 97 0.64 15.00 1.89
C PRO A 97 1.27 15.64 3.14
N ARG A 98 1.37 14.86 4.21
CA ARG A 98 2.04 15.25 5.46
C ARG A 98 3.22 14.33 5.76
N LYS A 99 4.23 14.89 6.43
CA LYS A 99 5.42 14.13 6.83
C LYS A 99 5.40 13.81 8.32
N PHE A 100 5.74 12.55 8.62
CA PHE A 100 5.84 12.04 9.98
C PHE A 100 7.22 11.43 10.19
N LYS A 101 7.87 11.80 11.28
CA LYS A 101 9.17 11.27 11.67
C LYS A 101 8.98 10.17 12.70
N VAL A 102 9.55 9.00 12.40
CA VAL A 102 9.67 7.87 13.33
C VAL A 102 11.09 7.86 13.90
N THR A 103 11.21 7.70 15.20
CA THR A 103 12.48 7.56 15.89
C THR A 103 12.52 6.21 16.62
N SER A 104 13.58 5.43 16.44
CA SER A 104 13.79 4.16 17.10
C SER A 104 13.88 4.30 18.62
N GLU A 105 13.71 3.19 19.35
CA GLU A 105 13.80 3.17 20.82
C GLU A 105 15.18 3.63 21.31
N ASP A 106 16.25 3.17 20.65
CA ASP A 106 17.64 3.56 20.96
C ASP A 106 18.01 4.97 20.50
N LYS A 107 17.10 5.64 19.77
CA LYS A 107 17.28 6.99 19.19
C LYS A 107 18.43 7.10 18.19
N ALA A 108 18.97 5.99 17.72
CA ALA A 108 20.07 5.96 16.76
C ALA A 108 19.59 6.12 15.32
N PHE A 109 18.33 5.76 15.04
CA PHE A 109 17.77 5.79 13.69
C PHE A 109 16.48 6.61 13.63
N GLU A 110 16.35 7.34 12.54
CA GLU A 110 15.18 8.14 12.21
C GLU A 110 14.76 7.88 10.77
N SER A 111 13.46 7.74 10.54
CA SER A 111 12.86 7.63 9.20
C SER A 111 11.76 8.68 9.06
N THR A 112 11.62 9.28 7.88
CA THR A 112 10.56 10.25 7.62
C THR A 112 9.65 9.71 6.53
N TYR A 113 8.42 9.41 6.91
CA TYR A 113 7.37 8.96 6.00
C TYR A 113 6.55 10.12 5.48
N GLU A 114 6.30 10.12 4.17
CA GLU A 114 5.33 11.02 3.54
C GLU A 114 4.00 10.30 3.40
N ILE A 115 2.98 10.81 4.08
CA ILE A 115 1.64 10.21 4.13
C ILE A 115 0.71 11.04 3.26
N THR A 116 0.23 10.46 2.16
CA THR A 116 -0.83 11.02 1.34
C THR A 116 -2.16 10.42 1.75
N LEU A 117 -3.09 11.27 2.15
CA LEU A 117 -4.42 10.87 2.54
C LEU A 117 -5.40 11.06 1.38
N TRP A 118 -6.15 10.02 1.07
CA TRP A 118 -7.18 10.01 0.04
C TRP A 118 -8.55 9.82 0.66
N GLN A 119 -9.40 10.83 0.57
CA GLN A 119 -10.83 10.63 0.81
C GLN A 119 -11.43 9.99 -0.42
N THR A 120 -11.87 8.76 -0.31
CA THR A 120 -12.28 8.01 -1.48
C THR A 120 -13.55 7.22 -1.24
N GLU A 121 -14.25 7.04 -2.32
CA GLU A 121 -15.38 6.16 -2.45
C GLU A 121 -15.11 5.32 -3.69
N MET A 122 -15.33 4.02 -3.60
CA MET A 122 -15.15 3.15 -4.74
C MET A 122 -16.14 3.56 -5.84
N PRO A 123 -15.68 3.85 -7.08
CA PRO A 123 -16.57 4.14 -8.18
C PRO A 123 -17.53 2.96 -8.44
N ASP A 124 -18.73 3.26 -8.82
CA ASP A 124 -19.74 2.27 -9.23
C ASP A 124 -19.71 1.97 -10.73
N THR A 125 -18.95 2.75 -11.50
CA THR A 125 -18.82 2.64 -12.94
C THR A 125 -17.37 2.77 -13.37
N TYR A 126 -16.92 1.84 -14.20
CA TYR A 126 -15.55 1.76 -14.68
C TYR A 126 -15.51 1.81 -16.20
N HIS A 127 -14.73 2.73 -16.74
CA HIS A 127 -14.65 2.97 -18.17
C HIS A 127 -13.36 2.48 -18.82
N PHE A 128 -12.28 2.33 -18.04
CA PHE A 128 -10.95 1.91 -18.50
C PHE A 128 -10.35 2.82 -19.61
N GLU A 129 -10.80 4.07 -19.69
CA GLU A 129 -10.36 5.03 -20.70
C GLU A 129 -9.02 5.67 -20.36
N LYS A 130 -8.66 5.73 -19.08
CA LYS A 130 -7.50 6.48 -18.59
C LYS A 130 -6.40 5.54 -18.13
N LEU A 131 -5.16 5.84 -18.55
CA LEU A 131 -3.93 5.20 -18.07
C LEU A 131 -3.04 6.22 -17.37
N SER A 132 -2.35 5.78 -16.33
CA SER A 132 -1.30 6.56 -15.69
C SER A 132 -0.14 6.76 -16.67
N SER A 133 0.19 8.02 -16.98
CA SER A 133 1.30 8.36 -17.86
C SER A 133 2.68 8.09 -17.24
N GLU A 134 2.73 8.01 -15.92
CA GLU A 134 3.97 7.81 -15.16
C GLU A 134 4.35 6.35 -15.01
N ASN A 135 3.46 5.45 -15.40
CA ASN A 135 3.64 4.02 -15.18
C ASN A 135 3.53 3.23 -16.49
N PRO A 136 4.61 2.52 -16.92
CA PRO A 136 4.63 1.76 -18.17
C PRO A 136 3.74 0.51 -18.15
N PHE A 137 3.18 0.12 -16.99
CA PHE A 137 2.51 -1.15 -16.82
C PHE A 137 1.01 -1.15 -17.16
N HIS A 138 0.51 -0.16 -17.88
CA HIS A 138 -0.91 0.02 -18.17
C HIS A 138 -1.75 0.07 -16.88
N VAL A 139 -1.38 0.96 -15.97
CA VAL A 139 -2.16 1.21 -14.76
C VAL A 139 -3.39 2.01 -15.12
N PHE A 140 -4.53 1.36 -15.13
CA PHE A 140 -5.82 2.00 -15.34
C PHE A 140 -6.22 2.79 -14.12
N TYR A 141 -6.89 3.90 -14.31
CA TYR A 141 -7.46 4.65 -13.20
C TYR A 141 -8.81 5.24 -13.55
N GLU A 142 -9.65 5.35 -12.54
CA GLU A 142 -10.85 6.16 -12.56
C GLU A 142 -10.62 7.38 -11.67
N GLN A 143 -11.11 8.50 -12.11
CA GLN A 143 -10.98 9.77 -11.40
C GLN A 143 -12.36 10.33 -11.15
N ASP A 144 -12.70 10.51 -9.90
CA ASP A 144 -13.87 11.28 -9.51
C ASP A 144 -13.51 12.77 -9.59
N ASN A 145 -14.26 13.51 -10.42
CA ASN A 145 -14.06 14.94 -10.62
C ASN A 145 -14.85 15.79 -9.59
N ASN A 146 -15.24 15.23 -8.46
CA ASN A 146 -15.94 15.99 -7.46
C ASN A 146 -15.00 17.03 -6.83
N GLU A 147 -15.27 18.29 -7.13
CA GLU A 147 -14.70 19.41 -6.38
C GLU A 147 -15.16 19.32 -4.93
N GLY A 148 -14.21 19.41 -4.00
CA GLY A 148 -14.56 19.66 -2.62
C GLY A 148 -15.30 20.99 -2.52
N THR A 149 -16.23 21.11 -1.57
CA THR A 149 -17.03 22.32 -1.33
C THR A 149 -16.21 23.56 -1.00
N ASP A 150 -14.89 23.37 -0.77
CA ASP A 150 -13.91 24.42 -0.43
C ASP A 150 -12.98 24.79 -1.60
N GLY A 151 -13.26 24.31 -2.83
CA GLY A 151 -12.46 24.59 -4.01
C GLY A 151 -11.09 23.90 -4.03
N LYS A 152 -10.79 23.02 -3.09
CA LYS A 152 -9.59 22.21 -3.11
C LYS A 152 -9.90 20.85 -3.72
N TYR A 153 -9.28 20.59 -4.85
CA TYR A 153 -9.33 19.28 -5.48
C TYR A 153 -8.66 18.23 -4.59
N VAL A 154 -9.42 17.37 -4.00
CA VAL A 154 -8.95 16.06 -3.63
C VAL A 154 -9.19 15.17 -4.86
N SER A 155 -8.22 15.12 -5.75
CA SER A 155 -8.28 14.23 -6.91
C SER A 155 -8.38 12.80 -6.41
N ARG A 156 -9.55 12.20 -6.55
CA ARG A 156 -9.80 10.80 -6.16
C ARG A 156 -9.43 9.93 -7.33
N ARG A 157 -8.25 9.40 -7.26
CA ARG A 157 -7.74 8.47 -8.24
C ARG A 157 -7.80 7.07 -7.66
N MET A 158 -8.67 6.23 -8.18
CA MET A 158 -8.62 4.81 -7.92
C MET A 158 -7.83 4.15 -9.04
N GLU A 159 -6.77 3.48 -8.70
CA GLU A 159 -5.94 2.73 -9.62
C GLU A 159 -6.25 1.24 -9.56
N TRP A 160 -6.18 0.62 -10.74
CA TRP A 160 -6.23 -0.82 -10.88
C TRP A 160 -4.82 -1.39 -10.92
N ALA A 161 -4.60 -2.47 -10.20
CA ALA A 161 -3.38 -3.23 -10.24
C ALA A 161 -3.47 -4.41 -11.21
N SER A 162 -2.32 -4.90 -11.65
CA SER A 162 -2.18 -6.10 -12.47
C SER A 162 -0.85 -6.79 -12.19
N GLY A 163 -0.68 -8.00 -12.69
CA GLY A 163 0.60 -8.73 -12.65
C GLY A 163 1.66 -8.23 -13.64
N ASN A 164 1.41 -7.16 -14.40
CA ASN A 164 2.36 -6.63 -15.37
C ASN A 164 3.75 -6.30 -14.80
N PRO A 165 3.86 -5.70 -13.58
CA PRO A 165 5.17 -5.46 -12.96
C PRO A 165 5.95 -6.75 -12.71
N GLY A 166 5.28 -7.82 -12.30
CA GLY A 166 5.88 -9.14 -12.14
C GLY A 166 6.29 -9.74 -13.50
N TYR A 167 5.42 -9.63 -14.51
CA TYR A 167 5.76 -10.10 -15.86
C TYR A 167 6.98 -9.37 -16.46
N ASN A 168 7.16 -8.10 -16.12
CA ASN A 168 8.32 -7.32 -16.55
C ASN A 168 9.66 -7.93 -16.12
N LEU A 169 9.69 -8.64 -14.98
CA LEU A 169 10.90 -9.33 -14.50
C LEU A 169 11.37 -10.43 -15.47
N THR A 170 10.48 -10.95 -16.30
CA THR A 170 10.82 -11.96 -17.32
C THR A 170 11.56 -11.38 -18.52
N ALA A 171 11.59 -10.08 -18.68
CA ALA A 171 12.10 -9.36 -19.85
C ALA A 171 11.47 -9.78 -21.20
N MET A 172 10.30 -10.44 -21.18
CA MET A 172 9.60 -10.88 -22.38
C MET A 172 8.89 -9.73 -23.09
N ALA A 173 8.35 -8.77 -22.37
CA ALA A 173 7.77 -7.54 -22.95
C ALA A 173 8.88 -6.56 -23.34
N LYS A 174 8.91 -6.14 -24.60
CA LYS A 174 9.84 -5.14 -25.13
C LYS A 174 9.26 -3.73 -25.12
N ASN A 175 7.94 -3.63 -25.01
CA ASN A 175 7.20 -2.39 -24.90
C ASN A 175 5.92 -2.61 -24.08
N PRO A 176 5.27 -1.55 -23.58
CA PRO A 176 4.09 -1.67 -22.72
C PRO A 176 2.91 -2.44 -23.32
N ASN A 177 2.75 -2.44 -24.64
CA ASN A 177 1.64 -3.13 -25.31
C ASN A 177 1.80 -4.65 -25.36
N GLU A 178 2.94 -5.16 -24.94
CA GLU A 178 3.24 -6.60 -24.92
C GLU A 178 2.97 -7.25 -23.56
N TYR A 179 2.51 -6.48 -22.57
CA TYR A 179 2.11 -7.04 -21.27
C TYR A 179 0.85 -7.93 -21.37
N PRO A 180 0.66 -8.84 -20.41
CA PRO A 180 -0.56 -9.66 -20.33
C PRO A 180 -1.85 -8.86 -20.14
N THR A 181 -1.77 -7.67 -19.53
CA THR A 181 -2.91 -6.79 -19.27
C THR A 181 -2.65 -5.45 -19.94
N VAL A 182 -3.42 -5.11 -20.97
CA VAL A 182 -3.21 -3.89 -21.74
C VAL A 182 -4.53 -3.19 -22.08
N GLN A 183 -4.45 -1.90 -22.30
CA GLN A 183 -5.55 -1.13 -22.87
C GLN A 183 -5.57 -1.30 -24.40
N VAL A 184 -6.73 -1.56 -24.97
CA VAL A 184 -6.92 -1.63 -26.43
C VAL A 184 -8.16 -0.83 -26.83
N SER A 185 -8.23 -0.44 -28.11
CA SER A 185 -9.41 0.18 -28.71
C SER A 185 -10.49 -0.86 -28.99
N GLY A 186 -11.73 -0.42 -29.11
CA GLY A 186 -12.86 -1.28 -29.47
C GLY A 186 -13.68 -1.74 -28.27
N GLY A 187 -13.60 -1.04 -27.15
CA GLY A 187 -14.49 -1.22 -26.02
C GLY A 187 -15.94 -0.87 -26.40
N TYR A 188 -16.88 -1.34 -25.57
CA TYR A 188 -18.27 -0.94 -25.69
C TYR A 188 -18.41 0.51 -25.22
N THR A 189 -18.93 1.36 -26.08
CA THR A 189 -19.24 2.75 -25.77
C THR A 189 -20.45 3.19 -26.57
N SER A 190 -21.30 3.99 -25.97
CA SER A 190 -22.39 4.68 -26.66
C SER A 190 -21.90 5.83 -27.55
N SER A 191 -20.63 6.24 -27.40
CA SER A 191 -19.99 7.30 -28.18
C SER A 191 -18.62 6.83 -28.64
N SER A 192 -18.48 6.66 -29.92
CA SER A 192 -17.34 6.32 -30.76
C SER A 192 -15.97 6.15 -30.07
N GLY A 193 -15.43 4.96 -30.13
CA GLY A 193 -14.00 4.73 -29.99
C GLY A 193 -13.51 4.41 -28.58
N GLY A 194 -14.38 3.95 -27.69
CA GLY A 194 -14.04 3.57 -26.34
C GLY A 194 -12.93 2.53 -26.26
N LYS A 195 -12.26 2.53 -25.14
CA LYS A 195 -11.19 1.60 -24.83
C LYS A 195 -11.69 0.50 -23.91
N CYS A 196 -10.93 -0.58 -23.86
CA CYS A 196 -11.20 -1.68 -22.94
C CYS A 196 -9.90 -2.31 -22.46
N VAL A 197 -10.03 -3.14 -21.46
CA VAL A 197 -8.93 -3.97 -20.97
C VAL A 197 -8.88 -5.25 -21.80
N LYS A 198 -7.70 -5.57 -22.33
CA LYS A 198 -7.40 -6.90 -22.91
C LYS A 198 -6.59 -7.67 -21.88
N LEU A 199 -7.08 -8.85 -21.53
CA LEU A 199 -6.39 -9.85 -20.71
C LEU A 199 -5.95 -10.99 -21.60
N GLU A 200 -4.66 -11.32 -21.58
CA GLU A 200 -4.07 -12.35 -22.42
C GLU A 200 -3.09 -13.19 -21.61
N THR A 201 -3.16 -14.52 -21.77
CA THR A 201 -2.16 -15.40 -21.18
C THR A 201 -0.92 -15.42 -22.07
N LYS A 202 0.24 -15.17 -21.48
CA LYS A 202 1.52 -15.11 -22.20
C LYS A 202 2.57 -16.01 -21.58
N SER A 203 3.52 -16.44 -22.43
CA SER A 203 4.70 -17.17 -21.95
C SER A 203 5.61 -16.26 -21.14
N THR A 204 6.16 -16.77 -20.08
CA THR A 204 7.16 -16.12 -19.23
C THR A 204 8.60 -16.40 -19.68
N GLY A 205 8.76 -17.16 -20.78
CA GLY A 205 10.06 -17.53 -21.30
C GLY A 205 10.85 -18.44 -20.36
N SER A 206 12.16 -18.46 -20.58
CA SER A 206 13.08 -19.33 -19.82
C SER A 206 13.19 -18.88 -18.35
N PHE A 207 13.09 -17.59 -18.05
CA PHE A 207 13.18 -17.07 -16.70
C PHE A 207 12.00 -17.55 -15.83
N GLY A 208 10.77 -17.41 -16.32
CA GLY A 208 9.61 -17.90 -15.59
C GLY A 208 9.58 -19.43 -15.47
N ALA A 209 10.05 -20.14 -16.51
CA ALA A 209 10.18 -21.60 -16.47
C ALA A 209 11.15 -22.05 -15.35
N MET A 210 12.23 -21.33 -15.12
CA MET A 210 13.20 -21.60 -14.06
C MET A 210 12.61 -21.56 -12.65
N VAL A 211 11.60 -20.70 -12.44
CA VAL A 211 10.87 -20.57 -11.16
C VAL A 211 9.52 -21.29 -11.17
N GLY A 212 9.32 -22.19 -12.14
CA GLY A 212 8.09 -23.01 -12.24
C GLY A 212 6.85 -22.27 -12.77
N MET A 213 6.99 -21.04 -13.22
CA MET A 213 5.89 -20.20 -13.74
C MET A 213 6.01 -20.06 -15.26
N HIS A 214 5.53 -21.04 -16.02
CA HIS A 214 5.65 -21.05 -17.48
C HIS A 214 4.75 -20.05 -18.20
N LEU A 215 3.65 -19.68 -17.58
CA LEU A 215 2.62 -18.82 -18.14
C LEU A 215 2.25 -17.72 -17.14
N ALA A 216 1.99 -16.54 -17.64
CA ALA A 216 1.41 -15.43 -16.92
C ALA A 216 0.04 -15.11 -17.51
N ALA A 217 -1.01 -15.24 -16.71
CA ALA A 217 -2.34 -14.83 -17.11
C ALA A 217 -2.47 -13.31 -17.00
N GLY A 218 -3.14 -12.70 -17.98
CA GLY A 218 -3.61 -11.33 -17.81
C GLY A 218 -4.62 -11.26 -16.67
N ASN A 219 -4.43 -10.31 -15.77
CA ASN A 219 -5.29 -10.08 -14.63
C ASN A 219 -5.47 -8.59 -14.38
N LEU A 220 -6.56 -8.23 -13.76
CA LEU A 220 -6.85 -6.88 -13.33
C LEU A 220 -7.61 -6.95 -12.01
N PHE A 221 -7.16 -6.19 -11.03
CA PHE A 221 -7.77 -6.21 -9.71
C PHE A 221 -7.63 -4.86 -9.02
N ILE A 222 -8.49 -4.62 -8.06
CA ILE A 222 -8.41 -3.46 -7.18
C ILE A 222 -7.50 -3.84 -6.03
N GLY A 223 -6.45 -3.06 -5.81
CA GLY A 223 -5.42 -3.34 -4.81
C GLY A 223 -4.04 -2.90 -5.28
N SER A 224 -3.01 -3.60 -4.82
CA SER A 224 -1.62 -3.32 -5.20
C SER A 224 -0.85 -4.59 -5.51
N PHE A 225 0.24 -4.43 -6.27
CA PHE A 225 1.16 -5.52 -6.58
C PHE A 225 2.58 -5.14 -6.14
N ASP A 226 3.14 -5.92 -5.23
CA ASP A 226 4.51 -5.76 -4.77
C ASP A 226 5.48 -6.54 -5.67
N LYS A 227 6.14 -5.81 -6.58
CA LYS A 227 7.13 -6.39 -7.50
C LYS A 227 8.38 -6.94 -6.78
N ASN A 228 8.74 -6.39 -5.62
CA ASN A 228 9.97 -6.75 -4.92
C ASN A 228 9.84 -8.12 -4.28
N ASN A 229 8.64 -8.46 -3.83
CA ASN A 229 8.33 -9.76 -3.26
C ASN A 229 7.93 -10.83 -4.28
N ALA A 230 7.71 -10.44 -5.55
CA ALA A 230 7.14 -11.30 -6.59
C ALA A 230 7.91 -12.59 -6.88
N LEU A 231 9.22 -12.63 -6.60
CA LEU A 231 10.05 -13.82 -6.78
C LEU A 231 10.12 -14.72 -5.55
N ASN A 232 9.90 -14.16 -4.37
CA ASN A 232 10.01 -14.87 -3.10
C ASN A 232 8.65 -15.44 -2.67
N ASP A 233 7.59 -14.64 -2.81
CA ASP A 233 6.23 -15.00 -2.48
C ASP A 233 5.25 -14.41 -3.49
N VAL A 234 4.96 -15.18 -4.52
CA VAL A 234 4.05 -14.76 -5.62
C VAL A 234 2.64 -14.45 -5.09
N MET A 235 2.17 -15.23 -4.13
CA MET A 235 0.82 -15.04 -3.56
C MET A 235 0.78 -13.82 -2.65
N GLY A 236 1.79 -13.62 -1.80
CA GLY A 236 1.92 -12.46 -0.93
C GLY A 236 2.24 -11.16 -1.67
N SER A 237 2.64 -11.23 -2.94
CA SER A 237 2.88 -10.04 -3.78
C SER A 237 1.59 -9.35 -4.24
N THR A 238 0.45 -10.02 -4.15
CA THR A 238 -0.84 -9.50 -4.60
C THR A 238 -1.71 -9.15 -3.40
N HIS A 239 -1.93 -7.86 -3.21
CA HIS A 239 -2.79 -7.34 -2.15
C HIS A 239 -4.11 -6.93 -2.77
N PHE A 240 -5.16 -7.72 -2.51
CA PHE A 240 -6.50 -7.45 -3.03
C PHE A 240 -7.28 -6.55 -2.09
N GLY A 241 -8.14 -5.76 -2.68
CA GLY A 241 -9.22 -5.08 -1.99
C GLY A 241 -9.07 -3.56 -2.02
N PHE A 242 -10.22 -2.97 -1.95
CA PHE A 242 -10.45 -1.55 -1.69
C PHE A 242 -11.67 -1.50 -0.79
N PRO A 243 -11.71 -0.65 0.20
CA PRO A 243 -12.83 -0.59 1.12
C PRO A 243 -14.14 -0.32 0.38
N PHE A 244 -15.12 -1.18 0.62
CA PHE A 244 -16.42 -1.12 -0.03
C PHE A 244 -17.51 -1.16 1.05
N PHE A 245 -18.28 -0.08 1.15
CA PHE A 245 -19.26 0.12 2.23
C PHE A 245 -20.70 -0.13 1.81
N TYR A 246 -20.93 -0.47 0.55
CA TYR A 246 -22.26 -0.64 0.00
C TYR A 246 -22.61 -2.12 -0.12
N TYR A 247 -23.90 -2.42 -0.11
CA TYR A 247 -24.40 -3.74 -0.49
C TYR A 247 -24.61 -3.78 -2.00
N PRO A 248 -23.72 -4.46 -2.77
CA PRO A 248 -23.88 -4.51 -4.22
C PRO A 248 -25.15 -5.30 -4.56
N LYS A 249 -25.99 -4.72 -5.41
CA LYS A 249 -27.20 -5.38 -5.89
C LYS A 249 -27.01 -6.05 -7.24
N LYS A 250 -26.08 -5.53 -8.04
CA LYS A 250 -25.89 -5.96 -9.42
C LYS A 250 -24.45 -5.64 -9.85
N LEU A 251 -23.86 -6.53 -10.65
CA LEU A 251 -22.64 -6.29 -11.42
C LEU A 251 -23.01 -6.45 -12.89
N GLU A 252 -22.75 -5.43 -13.68
CA GLU A 252 -22.95 -5.43 -15.13
C GLU A 252 -21.66 -5.06 -15.83
N GLY A 253 -21.45 -5.64 -17.00
CA GLY A 253 -20.31 -5.30 -17.82
C GLY A 253 -20.41 -5.88 -19.22
N TRP A 254 -19.55 -5.38 -20.09
CA TRP A 254 -19.42 -5.85 -21.45
C TRP A 254 -18.12 -6.61 -21.58
N TYR A 255 -18.18 -7.78 -22.17
CA TYR A 255 -17.00 -8.58 -22.44
C TYR A 255 -17.03 -9.15 -23.85
N LYS A 256 -15.86 -9.39 -24.40
CA LYS A 256 -15.66 -10.07 -25.67
C LYS A 256 -14.69 -11.23 -25.44
N TYR A 257 -15.10 -12.41 -25.85
CA TYR A 257 -14.28 -13.62 -25.74
C TYR A 257 -13.73 -13.99 -27.11
#